data_f2761ae8bad25d07fb32c67baa14999d
#
_entry.id   f2761ae8bad25d07fb32c67baa14999d
#
_cell.length_a   1.000
_cell.length_b   1.000
_cell.length_c   1.000
_cell.angle_alpha   90.00
_cell.angle_beta   90.00
_cell.angle_gamma   90.00
#
_symmetry.space_group_name_H-M   'P 1'
#
loop_
_entity.id
_entity.type
_entity.pdbx_description
1 polymer ?
#
loop_
_entity_poly.entity_id
_entity_poly.type
_entity_poly.pdbx_seq_one_letter_code
_entity_poly.pdbx_strand_id
1 'polypeptide(L)'
;PLAPVGGGGVVLSGSSSAATLAQVAAMSAKHPAFAIGVAVLFSNKDKAIGEVLLWAVEKLKASPALIYASAPPEKVSEIQSRFGREKAGAVIEEAIAAIATGLAKSGVRRFVVAGGETSGAVVSALGVKVLEIGPQISPGVPATLSYGEPRYALSWKSGNFGGADFFSEALEALK
;
A
#
# COMPACT_ATOMS: atom_id res chain seq x y z
N PRO A 1 2.67 -23.78 1.35
CA PRO A 1 1.95 -22.70 0.67
C PRO A 1 0.80 -22.20 1.54
N LEU A 2 0.58 -20.89 1.56
CA LEU A 2 -0.55 -20.30 2.26
C LEU A 2 -1.87 -20.68 1.58
N ALA A 3 -2.96 -20.73 2.34
CA ALA A 3 -4.28 -20.92 1.75
C ALA A 3 -4.64 -19.72 0.86
N PRO A 4 -5.14 -19.94 -0.36
CA PRO A 4 -5.50 -18.83 -1.24
C PRO A 4 -6.67 -18.02 -0.67
N VAL A 5 -6.61 -16.71 -0.84
CA VAL A 5 -7.70 -15.80 -0.56
C VAL A 5 -8.20 -15.17 -1.84
N GLY A 6 -9.49 -15.20 -2.04
CA GLY A 6 -10.13 -14.51 -3.17
C GLY A 6 -10.05 -12.98 -3.05
N GLY A 7 -10.74 -12.30 -3.94
CA GLY A 7 -10.81 -10.83 -3.93
C GLY A 7 -9.69 -10.14 -4.72
N GLY A 8 -9.79 -8.83 -4.80
CA GLY A 8 -8.81 -8.00 -5.50
C GLY A 8 -7.49 -7.86 -4.77
N GLY A 9 -6.45 -7.47 -5.50
CA GLY A 9 -5.12 -7.19 -4.97
C GLY A 9 -4.71 -5.74 -5.20
N VAL A 10 -4.20 -5.09 -4.16
CA VAL A 10 -3.78 -3.68 -4.19
C VAL A 10 -2.38 -3.50 -3.61
N VAL A 11 -1.65 -2.56 -4.17
CA VAL A 11 -0.39 -2.08 -3.60
C VAL A 11 -0.62 -0.71 -2.98
N LEU A 12 -0.20 -0.55 -1.73
CA LEU A 12 -0.24 0.70 -0.98
C LEU A 12 1.20 1.12 -0.65
N SER A 13 1.65 2.26 -1.15
CA SER A 13 3.03 2.70 -0.99
C SER A 13 3.13 4.06 -0.33
N GLY A 14 3.80 4.13 0.81
CA GLY A 14 4.11 5.36 1.53
C GLY A 14 5.62 5.67 1.62
N SER A 15 6.47 4.73 1.23
CA SER A 15 7.92 4.92 1.21
C SER A 15 8.37 5.73 -0.01
N SER A 16 9.41 6.55 0.16
CA SER A 16 10.06 7.30 -0.91
C SER A 16 11.54 6.91 -1.10
N SER A 17 11.92 5.70 -0.67
CA SER A 17 13.26 5.16 -0.94
C SER A 17 13.48 4.96 -2.45
N ALA A 18 14.74 4.93 -2.88
CA ALA A 18 15.10 4.69 -4.27
C ALA A 18 14.51 3.36 -4.80
N ALA A 19 14.57 2.30 -4.01
CA ALA A 19 13.99 1.00 -4.37
C ALA A 19 12.47 1.11 -4.56
N THR A 20 11.76 1.79 -3.66
CA THR A 20 10.30 1.96 -3.78
C THR A 20 9.92 2.81 -4.99
N LEU A 21 10.65 3.89 -5.27
CA LEU A 21 10.39 4.72 -6.45
C LEU A 21 10.55 3.94 -7.76
N ALA A 22 11.54 3.06 -7.86
CA ALA A 22 11.72 2.16 -8.99
C ALA A 22 10.55 1.16 -9.12
N GLN A 23 10.06 0.62 -8.01
CA GLN A 23 8.92 -0.30 -7.97
C GLN A 23 7.62 0.40 -8.36
N VAL A 24 7.39 1.62 -7.89
CA VAL A 24 6.26 2.47 -8.30
C VAL A 24 6.29 2.71 -9.81
N ALA A 25 7.44 3.09 -10.36
CA ALA A 25 7.60 3.29 -11.80
C ALA A 25 7.30 2.03 -12.60
N ALA A 26 7.86 0.88 -12.20
CA ALA A 26 7.66 -0.40 -12.87
C ALA A 26 6.19 -0.84 -12.88
N MET A 27 5.50 -0.72 -11.75
CA MET A 27 4.08 -1.08 -11.66
C MET A 27 3.17 -0.10 -12.39
N SER A 28 3.44 1.20 -12.31
CA SER A 28 2.67 2.24 -13.00
C SER A 28 2.70 2.10 -14.52
N ALA A 29 3.74 1.50 -15.07
CA ALA A 29 3.83 1.22 -16.52
C ALA A 29 2.90 0.08 -16.97
N LYS A 30 2.44 -0.76 -16.06
CA LYS A 30 1.68 -1.99 -16.36
C LYS A 30 0.23 -1.97 -15.83
N HIS A 31 -0.03 -1.23 -14.75
CA HIS A 31 -1.29 -1.23 -14.02
C HIS A 31 -1.78 0.17 -13.68
N PRO A 32 -3.08 0.34 -13.43
CA PRO A 32 -3.61 1.60 -12.93
C PRO A 32 -2.90 2.04 -11.65
N ALA A 33 -2.52 3.32 -11.60
CA ALA A 33 -1.81 3.89 -10.46
C ALA A 33 -2.41 5.26 -10.09
N PHE A 34 -2.59 5.50 -8.81
CA PHE A 34 -3.09 6.75 -8.25
C PHE A 34 -2.06 7.38 -7.32
N ALA A 35 -1.57 8.55 -7.69
CA ALA A 35 -0.69 9.35 -6.83
C ALA A 35 -1.52 10.19 -5.87
N ILE A 36 -1.35 9.98 -4.57
CA ILE A 36 -2.00 10.79 -3.54
C ILE A 36 -1.23 12.10 -3.37
N GLY A 37 -1.90 13.22 -3.60
CA GLY A 37 -1.34 14.54 -3.33
C GLY A 37 -1.34 14.85 -1.84
N VAL A 38 -0.16 14.97 -1.21
CA VAL A 38 -0.08 15.21 0.24
C VAL A 38 -0.70 16.57 0.62
N ALA A 39 -0.52 17.60 -0.20
CA ALA A 39 -1.16 18.91 0.04
C ALA A 39 -2.70 18.82 0.06
N VAL A 40 -3.29 17.97 -0.77
CA VAL A 40 -4.75 17.75 -0.79
C VAL A 40 -5.22 17.07 0.50
N LEU A 41 -4.40 16.17 1.07
CA LEU A 41 -4.71 15.56 2.37
C LEU A 41 -4.78 16.60 3.50
N PHE A 42 -3.95 17.63 3.46
CA PHE A 42 -4.02 18.71 4.43
C PHE A 42 -5.21 19.65 4.22
N SER A 43 -5.66 19.84 2.98
CA SER A 43 -6.80 20.72 2.68
C SER A 43 -8.16 20.05 2.87
N ASN A 44 -8.34 18.82 2.42
CA ASN A 44 -9.57 18.05 2.60
C ASN A 44 -9.27 16.53 2.51
N LYS A 45 -8.86 15.96 3.64
CA LYS A 45 -8.48 14.56 3.75
C LYS A 45 -9.61 13.60 3.37
N ASP A 46 -10.80 13.80 3.88
CA ASP A 46 -11.94 12.90 3.66
C ASP A 46 -12.37 12.86 2.20
N LYS A 47 -12.39 14.01 1.54
CA LYS A 47 -12.67 14.09 0.10
C LYS A 47 -11.60 13.39 -0.71
N ALA A 48 -10.32 13.59 -0.41
CA ALA A 48 -9.20 12.95 -1.09
C ALA A 48 -9.27 11.42 -0.95
N ILE A 49 -9.52 10.90 0.25
CA ILE A 49 -9.68 9.47 0.51
C ILE A 49 -10.89 8.92 -0.27
N GLY A 50 -12.01 9.60 -0.28
CA GLY A 50 -13.21 9.21 -1.01
C GLY A 50 -12.96 9.09 -2.53
N GLU A 51 -12.24 10.03 -3.11
CA GLU A 51 -11.87 9.99 -4.54
C GLU A 51 -10.96 8.79 -4.87
N VAL A 52 -9.98 8.52 -4.03
CA VAL A 52 -9.10 7.34 -4.18
C VAL A 52 -9.90 6.05 -4.13
N LEU A 53 -10.81 5.92 -3.16
CA LEU A 53 -11.65 4.72 -2.99
C LEU A 53 -12.57 4.48 -4.20
N LEU A 54 -13.24 5.50 -4.69
CA LEU A 54 -14.09 5.40 -5.88
C LEU A 54 -13.29 4.95 -7.10
N TRP A 55 -12.14 5.56 -7.32
CA TRP A 55 -11.23 5.20 -8.40
C TRP A 55 -10.73 3.74 -8.28
N ALA A 56 -10.28 3.36 -7.07
CA ALA A 56 -9.70 2.04 -6.82
C ALA A 56 -10.72 0.92 -6.98
N VAL A 57 -11.92 1.06 -6.44
CA VAL A 57 -12.99 0.08 -6.55
C VAL A 57 -13.32 -0.20 -8.02
N GLU A 58 -13.36 0.83 -8.85
CA GLU A 58 -13.58 0.66 -10.29
C GLU A 58 -12.43 -0.06 -10.99
N LYS A 59 -11.19 0.34 -10.72
CA LYS A 59 -10.00 -0.26 -11.35
C LYS A 59 -9.76 -1.71 -10.92
N LEU A 60 -10.01 -2.02 -9.67
CA LEU A 60 -9.82 -3.36 -9.10
C LEU A 60 -10.80 -4.42 -9.63
N LYS A 61 -11.84 -4.02 -10.35
CA LYS A 61 -12.72 -4.97 -11.09
C LYS A 61 -11.98 -5.69 -12.21
N ALA A 62 -11.00 -5.05 -12.83
CA ALA A 62 -10.32 -5.55 -14.02
C ALA A 62 -8.85 -5.95 -13.77
N SER A 63 -8.15 -5.32 -12.84
CA SER A 63 -6.72 -5.53 -12.62
C SER A 63 -6.30 -5.12 -11.21
N PRO A 64 -5.10 -5.54 -10.74
CA PRO A 64 -4.47 -4.93 -9.58
C PRO A 64 -4.28 -3.43 -9.80
N ALA A 65 -4.18 -2.67 -8.72
CA ALA A 65 -3.95 -1.24 -8.76
C ALA A 65 -2.90 -0.81 -7.73
N LEU A 66 -2.23 0.30 -8.00
CA LEU A 66 -1.27 0.93 -7.12
C LEU A 66 -1.83 2.26 -6.61
N ILE A 67 -1.75 2.46 -5.31
CA ILE A 67 -2.06 3.73 -4.65
C ILE A 67 -0.81 4.15 -3.88
N TYR A 68 -0.29 5.33 -4.14
CA TYR A 68 0.99 5.74 -3.56
C TYR A 68 1.05 7.22 -3.20
N ALA A 69 1.74 7.51 -2.09
CA ALA A 69 2.19 8.84 -1.69
C ALA A 69 3.70 9.01 -1.86
N SER A 70 4.38 7.98 -2.40
CA SER A 70 5.81 7.99 -2.69
C SER A 70 6.16 9.11 -3.67
N ALA A 71 7.22 9.86 -3.39
CA ALA A 71 7.61 11.00 -4.20
C ALA A 71 9.14 11.12 -4.28
N PRO A 72 9.69 11.80 -5.31
CA PRO A 72 11.13 12.10 -5.38
C PRO A 72 11.62 12.90 -4.18
N PRO A 73 12.91 12.82 -3.82
CA PRO A 73 13.45 13.49 -2.63
C PRO A 73 13.17 14.99 -2.56
N GLU A 74 13.24 15.70 -3.67
CA GLU A 74 12.97 17.14 -3.75
C GLU A 74 11.50 17.45 -3.43
N LYS A 75 10.57 16.60 -3.84
CA LYS A 75 9.15 16.76 -3.52
C LYS A 75 8.86 16.45 -2.05
N VAL A 76 9.51 15.42 -1.52
CA VAL A 76 9.43 15.08 -0.09
C VAL A 76 9.94 16.25 0.75
N SER A 77 11.10 16.83 0.39
CA SER A 77 11.66 18.00 1.08
C SER A 77 10.74 19.22 1.03
N GLU A 78 10.12 19.50 -0.12
CA GLU A 78 9.14 20.59 -0.26
C GLU A 78 7.95 20.41 0.68
N ILE A 79 7.38 19.21 0.70
CA ILE A 79 6.23 18.89 1.57
C ILE A 79 6.63 18.99 3.04
N GLN A 80 7.78 18.45 3.43
CA GLN A 80 8.27 18.51 4.81
C GLN A 80 8.58 19.95 5.25
N SER A 81 9.11 20.79 4.38
CA SER A 81 9.33 22.20 4.64
C SER A 81 8.04 22.97 4.83
N ARG A 82 7.00 22.63 4.06
CA ARG A 82 5.71 23.32 4.10
C ARG A 82 4.83 22.89 5.28
N PHE A 83 4.78 21.62 5.60
CA PHE A 83 3.83 21.05 6.57
C PHE A 83 4.49 20.49 7.84
N GLY A 84 5.81 20.29 7.84
CA GLY A 84 6.56 19.58 8.87
C GLY A 84 6.65 18.08 8.57
N ARG A 85 7.78 17.50 8.92
CA ARG A 85 8.09 16.09 8.65
C ARG A 85 7.11 15.13 9.34
N GLU A 86 6.87 15.35 10.64
CA GLU A 86 5.99 14.47 11.43
C GLU A 86 4.55 14.56 10.98
N LYS A 87 4.03 15.76 10.73
CA LYS A 87 2.66 15.97 10.26
C LYS A 87 2.44 15.41 8.86
N ALA A 88 3.41 15.57 7.95
CA ALA A 88 3.34 14.99 6.61
C ALA A 88 3.32 13.47 6.67
N GLY A 89 4.17 12.85 7.47
CA GLY A 89 4.17 11.41 7.70
C GLY A 89 2.86 10.91 8.28
N ALA A 90 2.38 11.54 9.33
CA ALA A 90 1.14 11.16 10.01
C ALA A 90 -0.09 11.24 9.09
N VAL A 91 -0.22 12.29 8.28
CA VAL A 91 -1.37 12.43 7.36
C VAL A 91 -1.36 11.39 6.25
N ILE A 92 -0.19 11.00 5.77
CA ILE A 92 -0.03 9.92 4.78
C ILE A 92 -0.44 8.58 5.39
N GLU A 93 0.06 8.26 6.58
CA GLU A 93 -0.27 7.02 7.28
C GLU A 93 -1.77 6.90 7.57
N GLU A 94 -2.38 7.95 8.08
CA GLU A 94 -3.83 8.01 8.33
C GLU A 94 -4.64 7.81 7.05
N ALA A 95 -4.25 8.47 5.95
CA ALA A 95 -4.93 8.36 4.68
C ALA A 95 -4.83 6.94 4.10
N ILE A 96 -3.63 6.35 4.08
CA ILE A 96 -3.43 5.00 3.57
C ILE A 96 -4.14 3.96 4.44
N ALA A 97 -4.13 4.11 5.76
CA ALA A 97 -4.89 3.25 6.67
C ALA A 97 -6.39 3.31 6.40
N ALA A 98 -6.96 4.50 6.22
CA ALA A 98 -8.36 4.69 5.88
C ALA A 98 -8.72 4.10 4.50
N ILE A 99 -7.83 4.24 3.52
CA ILE A 99 -7.98 3.63 2.20
C ILE A 99 -7.98 2.10 2.32
N ALA A 100 -7.06 1.51 3.07
CA ALA A 100 -7.01 0.08 3.30
C ALA A 100 -8.31 -0.45 3.91
N THR A 101 -8.84 0.23 4.92
CA THR A 101 -10.13 -0.10 5.55
C THR A 101 -11.29 -0.04 4.55
N GLY A 102 -11.36 1.01 3.76
CA GLY A 102 -12.40 1.18 2.72
C GLY A 102 -12.33 0.10 1.64
N LEU A 103 -11.13 -0.23 1.18
CA LEU A 103 -10.91 -1.31 0.21
C LEU A 103 -11.27 -2.68 0.77
N ALA A 104 -10.93 -2.96 2.02
CA ALA A 104 -11.31 -4.20 2.70
C ALA A 104 -12.84 -4.36 2.79
N LYS A 105 -13.56 -3.28 3.09
CA LYS A 105 -15.04 -3.24 3.07
C LYS A 105 -15.61 -3.50 1.68
N SER A 106 -14.89 -3.12 0.63
CA SER A 106 -15.26 -3.35 -0.77
C SER A 106 -14.87 -4.75 -1.30
N GLY A 107 -14.30 -5.61 -0.47
CA GLY A 107 -13.96 -6.99 -0.81
C GLY A 107 -12.50 -7.23 -1.19
N VAL A 108 -11.62 -6.24 -1.10
CA VAL A 108 -10.18 -6.44 -1.29
C VAL A 108 -9.61 -7.28 -0.16
N ARG A 109 -8.82 -8.30 -0.51
CA ARG A 109 -8.26 -9.26 0.45
C ARG A 109 -6.76 -9.45 0.33
N ARG A 110 -6.13 -8.92 -0.70
CA ARG A 110 -4.68 -9.04 -0.94
C ARG A 110 -4.05 -7.66 -0.93
N PHE A 111 -3.12 -7.43 0.00
CA PHE A 111 -2.47 -6.14 0.20
C PHE A 111 -0.96 -6.29 0.18
N VAL A 112 -0.31 -5.55 -0.69
CA VAL A 112 1.14 -5.35 -0.69
C VAL A 112 1.41 -3.94 -0.19
N VAL A 113 2.25 -3.79 0.82
CA VAL A 113 2.50 -2.48 1.46
C VAL A 113 3.99 -2.16 1.44
N ALA A 114 4.34 -0.97 1.00
CA ALA A 114 5.71 -0.47 1.00
C ALA A 114 5.87 0.71 1.97
N GLY A 115 6.80 0.54 2.91
CA GLY A 115 7.10 1.48 3.99
C GLY A 115 6.83 0.87 5.35
N GLY A 116 7.77 1.02 6.30
CA GLY A 116 7.66 0.42 7.63
C GLY A 116 6.49 0.97 8.43
N GLU A 117 6.39 2.29 8.53
CA GLU A 117 5.31 2.98 9.24
C GLU A 117 3.96 2.79 8.54
N THR A 118 3.94 2.88 7.23
CA THR A 118 2.74 2.60 6.41
C THR A 118 2.24 1.17 6.62
N SER A 119 3.13 0.19 6.68
CA SER A 119 2.78 -1.20 6.93
C SER A 119 2.13 -1.39 8.30
N GLY A 120 2.69 -0.79 9.33
CA GLY A 120 2.11 -0.81 10.67
C GLY A 120 0.71 -0.20 10.71
N ALA A 121 0.52 0.93 10.06
CA ALA A 121 -0.77 1.61 9.98
C ALA A 121 -1.83 0.75 9.25
N VAL A 122 -1.48 0.11 8.14
CA VAL A 122 -2.38 -0.76 7.38
C VAL A 122 -2.75 -2.02 8.17
N VAL A 123 -1.77 -2.73 8.74
CA VAL A 123 -2.01 -3.94 9.54
C VAL A 123 -2.93 -3.64 10.71
N SER A 124 -2.68 -2.52 11.41
CA SER A 124 -3.52 -2.04 12.52
C SER A 124 -4.94 -1.71 12.07
N ALA A 125 -5.09 -0.98 10.96
CA ALA A 125 -6.39 -0.59 10.42
C ALA A 125 -7.25 -1.78 9.98
N LEU A 126 -6.61 -2.83 9.45
CA LEU A 126 -7.27 -4.10 9.09
C LEU A 126 -7.60 -4.98 10.29
N GLY A 127 -7.19 -4.60 11.49
CA GLY A 127 -7.42 -5.36 12.72
C GLY A 127 -6.65 -6.67 12.80
N VAL A 128 -5.58 -6.82 12.03
CA VAL A 128 -4.78 -8.04 12.00
C VAL A 128 -3.92 -8.13 13.26
N LYS A 129 -4.04 -9.24 13.98
CA LYS A 129 -3.31 -9.48 15.23
C LYS A 129 -2.37 -10.67 15.16
N VAL A 130 -2.69 -11.64 14.33
CA VAL A 130 -1.94 -12.89 14.18
C VAL A 130 -1.77 -13.20 12.70
N LEU A 131 -0.58 -13.61 12.35
CA LEU A 131 -0.19 -13.92 10.97
C LEU A 131 0.48 -15.30 10.90
N GLU A 132 0.13 -16.04 9.88
CA GLU A 132 0.87 -17.19 9.40
C GLU A 132 1.94 -16.69 8.43
N ILE A 133 3.18 -17.10 8.63
CA ILE A 133 4.30 -16.75 7.75
C ILE A 133 4.41 -17.80 6.65
N GLY A 134 4.31 -17.35 5.44
CA GLY A 134 4.42 -18.17 4.23
C GLY A 134 5.77 -18.08 3.52
N PRO A 135 5.82 -18.44 2.24
CA PRO A 135 7.05 -18.41 1.47
C PRO A 135 7.66 -17.01 1.37
N GLN A 136 8.97 -16.96 1.30
CA GLN A 136 9.70 -15.72 1.04
C GLN A 136 9.48 -15.29 -0.41
N ILE A 137 9.08 -14.02 -0.59
CA ILE A 137 8.93 -13.38 -1.90
C ILE A 137 10.26 -12.76 -2.32
N SER A 138 10.90 -12.05 -1.40
CA SER A 138 12.20 -11.42 -1.57
C SER A 138 12.96 -11.54 -0.25
N PRO A 139 14.30 -11.49 -0.23
CA PRO A 139 15.05 -11.57 1.02
C PRO A 139 14.50 -10.63 2.10
N GLY A 140 14.08 -11.20 3.23
CA GLY A 140 13.47 -10.48 4.34
C GLY A 140 12.00 -10.09 4.18
N VAL A 141 11.34 -10.51 3.10
CA VAL A 141 9.94 -10.16 2.81
C VAL A 141 9.13 -11.42 2.50
N PRO A 142 8.37 -11.96 3.46
CA PRO A 142 7.50 -13.12 3.22
C PRO A 142 6.12 -12.73 2.70
N ALA A 143 5.44 -13.71 2.10
CA ALA A 143 4.00 -13.72 2.04
C ALA A 143 3.44 -14.08 3.42
N THR A 144 2.32 -13.51 3.80
CA THR A 144 1.67 -13.81 5.08
C THR A 144 0.16 -13.93 4.91
N LEU A 145 -0.48 -14.64 5.84
CA LEU A 145 -1.93 -14.81 5.88
C LEU A 145 -2.44 -14.49 7.28
N SER A 146 -3.46 -13.63 7.37
CA SER A 146 -4.05 -13.30 8.66
C SER A 146 -4.94 -14.43 9.19
N TYR A 147 -5.02 -14.55 10.52
CA TYR A 147 -6.04 -15.34 11.19
C TYR A 147 -7.31 -14.52 11.45
N GLY A 148 -8.44 -15.20 11.53
CA GLY A 148 -9.75 -14.59 11.74
C GLY A 148 -10.49 -14.34 10.42
N GLU A 149 -11.67 -13.75 10.53
CA GLU A 149 -12.50 -13.40 9.37
C GLU A 149 -12.79 -11.89 9.35
N PRO A 150 -12.67 -11.23 8.20
CA PRO A 150 -12.16 -11.78 6.94
C PRO A 150 -10.66 -12.03 6.96
N ARG A 151 -10.19 -13.00 6.17
CA ARG A 151 -8.76 -13.27 5.98
C ARG A 151 -8.15 -12.31 4.98
N TYR A 152 -6.92 -11.90 5.25
CA TYR A 152 -6.11 -11.08 4.36
C TYR A 152 -4.79 -11.77 4.05
N ALA A 153 -4.44 -11.83 2.77
CA ALA A 153 -3.09 -12.15 2.34
C ALA A 153 -2.28 -10.85 2.26
N LEU A 154 -1.19 -10.78 2.98
CA LEU A 154 -0.41 -9.57 3.18
C LEU A 154 1.06 -9.81 2.87
N SER A 155 1.69 -8.85 2.22
CA SER A 155 3.14 -8.73 2.19
C SER A 155 3.52 -7.28 2.40
N TRP A 156 4.50 -7.03 3.23
CA TRP A 156 5.00 -5.68 3.45
C TRP A 156 6.52 -5.65 3.46
N LYS A 157 7.05 -4.54 3.02
CA LYS A 157 8.48 -4.31 3.00
C LYS A 157 8.84 -2.96 3.60
N SER A 158 9.99 -2.89 4.21
CA SER A 158 10.69 -1.64 4.48
C SER A 158 11.26 -1.06 3.16
N GLY A 159 11.57 0.25 3.15
CA GLY A 159 11.84 1.01 1.92
C GLY A 159 12.84 0.41 0.93
N ASN A 160 13.94 -0.17 1.42
CA ASN A 160 15.06 -0.63 0.57
C ASN A 160 14.96 -2.08 0.10
N PHE A 161 13.91 -2.81 0.47
CA PHE A 161 13.75 -4.23 0.13
C PHE A 161 13.09 -4.43 -1.24
N GLY A 162 13.43 -5.55 -1.87
CA GLY A 162 12.86 -6.00 -3.13
C GLY A 162 13.48 -5.39 -4.38
N GLY A 163 13.42 -6.11 -5.49
CA GLY A 163 13.80 -5.62 -6.81
C GLY A 163 12.73 -4.74 -7.45
N ALA A 164 12.98 -4.26 -8.66
CA ALA A 164 12.09 -3.34 -9.38
C ALA A 164 10.68 -3.91 -9.61
N ASP A 165 10.55 -5.20 -9.86
CA ASP A 165 9.27 -5.88 -10.10
C ASP A 165 8.60 -6.43 -8.83
N PHE A 166 9.10 -6.09 -7.65
CA PHE A 166 8.63 -6.62 -6.36
C PHE A 166 7.11 -6.51 -6.19
N PHE A 167 6.48 -5.42 -6.58
CA PHE A 167 5.03 -5.26 -6.40
C PHE A 167 4.23 -6.29 -7.18
N SER A 168 4.62 -6.56 -8.42
CA SER A 168 3.97 -7.58 -9.26
C SER A 168 4.24 -8.99 -8.74
N GLU A 169 5.47 -9.28 -8.33
CA GLU A 169 5.88 -10.57 -7.76
C GLU A 169 5.12 -10.85 -6.45
N ALA A 170 4.99 -9.84 -5.59
CA ALA A 170 4.27 -9.97 -4.33
C ALA A 170 2.76 -10.21 -4.54
N LEU A 171 2.13 -9.46 -5.44
CA LEU A 171 0.72 -9.69 -5.77
C LEU A 171 0.46 -11.09 -6.32
N GLU A 172 1.37 -11.63 -7.11
CA GLU A 172 1.28 -13.00 -7.62
C GLU A 172 1.43 -14.04 -6.51
N ALA A 173 2.39 -13.83 -5.62
CA ALA A 173 2.64 -14.72 -4.48
C ALA A 173 1.51 -14.74 -3.44
N LEU A 174 0.63 -13.72 -3.45
CA LEU A 174 -0.54 -13.62 -2.57
C LEU A 174 -1.83 -14.22 -3.19
N LYS A 175 -1.77 -14.80 -4.36
CA LYS A 175 -2.90 -15.52 -4.98
C LYS A 175 -3.07 -16.89 -4.35
#